data_e5396d7a23c5af30a7f86862836624f2
#
_entry.id   e5396d7a23c5af30a7f86862836624f2
#
_cell.length_a   1.000
_cell.length_b   1.000
_cell.length_c   1.000
_cell.angle_alpha   90.00
_cell.angle_beta   90.00
_cell.angle_gamma   90.00
#
_symmetry.space_group_name_H-M   'P 1'
#
loop_
_entity.id
_entity.type
_entity.pdbx_description
1 polymer ?
#
loop_
_entity_poly.entity_id
_entity_poly.type
_entity_poly.pdbx_seq_one_letter_code
_entity_poly.pdbx_strand_id
1 'polypeptide(L)'
;MSRRTLAALAAFAASGLAACARPAPVGPAPPLPREVYARYLAGKLAGYQGDWAAAADALAAAAAAGPDQPMVAVELARTQLKAKRIAEALATLAAARARWPDHPQVWLVSGDVLAAREPAAAIEAYLRAIRLAPDDDRGYLGLAKLQQGDAVETTLRVLIAHVPTSIDGHYRLAARLARRGELTGAVAELRTVLERDPDHIDARIDLSRALRRQGRLAEAITEARGAFDRSGQAIDLAEELFWLLCEADDRTAAIDLLTLLDDDRSDVDALAVIARLERGLGRIAEAEAVARRIAELDHDAGALALAEIRLALGDRAAVQAALATITDGAKLAEPARRLRAEAARAAGDPAAALATLGFASVGTAPRKGSLDSALVAAYALADLGRLAEARAVLAGFDAAPDVDPTAVTLARARLADHAGDTAAAVALLEPVIRDAPDRVAALNLAGYLLADARQRLEDAGRYLRHARELAPGDPAILDSWGWWLLRRGEPRAAVRALDRAARFAPLEPEILVHLAAAWAADGAPRTAAATLDRAAALGPGPALKHRIAAVRASLPAR
;
A
#
# COMPACT_ATOMS: atom_id res chain seq x y z
N MET A 1 -24.26 19.85 -2.69
CA MET A 1 -25.56 19.21 -2.35
C MET A 1 -26.57 20.29 -1.99
N SER A 2 -27.79 20.22 -2.51
CA SER A 2 -28.84 21.21 -2.18
C SER A 2 -29.35 21.01 -0.75
N ARG A 3 -29.81 22.12 -0.12
CA ARG A 3 -30.46 22.05 1.23
C ARG A 3 -31.61 21.05 1.29
N ARG A 4 -32.29 20.77 0.16
CA ARG A 4 -33.38 19.77 0.05
C ARG A 4 -32.86 18.33 0.17
N THR A 5 -31.68 18.02 -0.33
CA THR A 5 -31.06 16.68 -0.23
C THR A 5 -30.59 16.39 1.20
N LEU A 6 -30.06 17.40 1.89
CA LEU A 6 -29.69 17.31 3.33
C LEU A 6 -30.93 17.15 4.23
N ALA A 7 -32.04 17.86 3.93
CA ALA A 7 -33.30 17.72 4.65
C ALA A 7 -33.94 16.35 4.46
N ALA A 8 -33.85 15.76 3.26
CA ALA A 8 -34.34 14.40 3.00
C ALA A 8 -33.55 13.34 3.74
N LEU A 9 -32.21 13.51 3.89
CA LEU A 9 -31.36 12.63 4.67
C LEU A 9 -31.60 12.76 6.18
N ALA A 10 -31.82 13.99 6.69
CA ALA A 10 -32.17 14.24 8.08
C ALA A 10 -33.57 13.70 8.43
N ALA A 11 -34.54 13.86 7.53
CA ALA A 11 -35.86 13.28 7.68
C ALA A 11 -35.84 11.75 7.64
N PHE A 12 -34.96 11.15 6.85
CA PHE A 12 -34.77 9.70 6.80
C PHE A 12 -34.16 9.15 8.09
N ALA A 13 -33.18 9.83 8.66
CA ALA A 13 -32.60 9.47 9.97
C ALA A 13 -33.60 9.63 11.13
N ALA A 14 -34.49 10.64 11.06
CA ALA A 14 -35.50 10.91 12.09
C ALA A 14 -36.74 9.98 11.97
N SER A 15 -37.04 9.48 10.77
CA SER A 15 -38.20 8.60 10.53
C SER A 15 -37.90 7.12 10.69
N GLY A 16 -36.63 6.74 10.93
CA GLY A 16 -36.20 5.35 11.14
C GLY A 16 -36.76 4.65 12.39
N LEU A 17 -37.55 5.37 13.22
CA LEU A 17 -38.20 4.81 14.41
C LEU A 17 -39.74 4.75 14.28
N ALA A 18 -40.33 5.21 13.19
CA ALA A 18 -41.78 5.08 12.93
C ALA A 18 -42.03 3.76 12.18
N ALA A 19 -42.76 2.86 12.80
CA ALA A 19 -43.18 1.57 12.30
C ALA A 19 -43.54 1.62 10.80
N CYS A 20 -42.61 1.20 9.92
CA CYS A 20 -42.96 0.85 8.56
C CYS A 20 -43.84 -0.40 8.63
N ALA A 21 -45.12 -0.27 8.34
CA ALA A 21 -45.97 -1.41 8.08
C ALA A 21 -45.28 -2.27 7.01
N ARG A 22 -44.90 -3.51 7.33
CA ARG A 22 -44.34 -4.43 6.35
C ARG A 22 -45.31 -4.52 5.18
N PRO A 23 -44.89 -4.26 3.93
CA PRO A 23 -45.75 -4.56 2.79
C PRO A 23 -46.09 -6.05 2.86
N ALA A 24 -47.34 -6.36 2.51
CA ALA A 24 -47.81 -7.74 2.47
C ALA A 24 -46.82 -8.58 1.62
N PRO A 25 -46.48 -9.82 2.04
CA PRO A 25 -45.60 -10.66 1.27
C PRO A 25 -46.15 -10.79 -0.15
N VAL A 26 -45.36 -10.34 -1.13
CA VAL A 26 -45.70 -10.54 -2.55
C VAL A 26 -45.65 -12.05 -2.76
N GLY A 27 -46.80 -12.65 -3.09
CA GLY A 27 -46.90 -14.07 -3.41
C GLY A 27 -45.90 -14.45 -4.53
N PRO A 28 -45.55 -15.74 -4.69
CA PRO A 28 -44.62 -16.16 -5.73
C PRO A 28 -45.11 -15.60 -7.09
N ALA A 29 -44.16 -14.94 -7.80
CA ALA A 29 -44.46 -14.37 -9.11
C ALA A 29 -44.99 -15.49 -10.03
N PRO A 30 -46.03 -15.25 -10.86
CA PRO A 30 -46.52 -16.26 -11.79
C PRO A 30 -45.38 -16.70 -12.72
N PRO A 31 -45.33 -18.00 -13.11
CA PRO A 31 -44.32 -18.48 -13.99
C PRO A 31 -44.34 -17.74 -15.35
N LEU A 32 -43.18 -17.44 -15.88
CA LEU A 32 -43.06 -16.76 -17.18
C LEU A 32 -43.71 -17.63 -18.28
N PRO A 33 -44.48 -17.02 -19.23
CA PRO A 33 -44.93 -17.72 -20.41
C PRO A 33 -43.77 -18.40 -21.15
N ARG A 34 -44.01 -19.57 -21.74
CA ARG A 34 -42.92 -20.39 -22.34
C ARG A 34 -42.08 -19.60 -23.35
N GLU A 35 -42.70 -18.77 -24.18
CA GLU A 35 -41.99 -17.96 -25.16
C GLU A 35 -41.09 -16.89 -24.50
N VAL A 36 -41.59 -16.21 -23.49
CA VAL A 36 -40.85 -15.21 -22.71
C VAL A 36 -39.66 -15.89 -22.01
N TYR A 37 -39.92 -17.04 -21.41
CA TYR A 37 -38.90 -17.81 -20.72
C TYR A 37 -37.76 -18.28 -21.66
N ALA A 38 -38.12 -18.80 -22.84
CA ALA A 38 -37.13 -19.25 -23.83
C ALA A 38 -36.22 -18.08 -24.29
N ARG A 39 -36.80 -16.91 -24.58
CA ARG A 39 -36.03 -15.71 -24.98
C ARG A 39 -35.22 -15.15 -23.83
N TYR A 40 -35.76 -15.17 -22.62
CA TYR A 40 -35.02 -14.78 -21.40
C TYR A 40 -33.79 -15.68 -21.19
N LEU A 41 -33.94 -16.99 -21.29
CA LEU A 41 -32.81 -17.93 -21.18
C LEU A 41 -31.77 -17.73 -22.29
N ALA A 42 -32.20 -17.47 -23.53
CA ALA A 42 -31.29 -17.15 -24.62
C ALA A 42 -30.46 -15.89 -24.31
N GLY A 43 -31.08 -14.86 -23.75
CA GLY A 43 -30.39 -13.65 -23.31
C GLY A 43 -29.41 -13.91 -22.16
N LYS A 44 -29.79 -14.73 -21.18
CA LYS A 44 -28.89 -15.13 -20.09
C LYS A 44 -27.68 -15.92 -20.61
N LEU A 45 -27.91 -16.87 -21.53
CA LEU A 45 -26.85 -17.67 -22.11
C LEU A 45 -25.84 -16.81 -22.89
N ALA A 46 -26.34 -15.89 -23.75
CA ALA A 46 -25.48 -14.96 -24.48
C ALA A 46 -24.66 -14.09 -23.51
N GLY A 47 -25.28 -13.63 -22.41
CA GLY A 47 -24.60 -12.89 -21.36
C GLY A 47 -23.49 -13.69 -20.65
N TYR A 48 -23.67 -14.99 -20.39
CA TYR A 48 -22.63 -15.88 -19.86
C TYR A 48 -21.47 -16.08 -20.84
N GLN A 49 -21.73 -16.03 -22.12
CA GLN A 49 -20.74 -16.10 -23.19
C GLN A 49 -20.00 -14.76 -23.42
N GLY A 50 -20.41 -13.69 -22.71
CA GLY A 50 -19.84 -12.35 -22.86
C GLY A 50 -20.41 -11.54 -24.03
N ASP A 51 -21.33 -12.10 -24.81
CA ASP A 51 -22.00 -11.36 -25.89
C ASP A 51 -23.17 -10.53 -25.35
N TRP A 52 -22.81 -9.39 -24.76
CA TRP A 52 -23.79 -8.47 -24.14
C TRP A 52 -24.74 -7.83 -25.17
N ALA A 53 -24.34 -7.72 -26.44
CA ALA A 53 -25.18 -7.18 -27.51
C ALA A 53 -26.29 -8.16 -27.84
N ALA A 54 -25.96 -9.43 -28.16
CA ALA A 54 -26.93 -10.48 -28.41
C ALA A 54 -27.84 -10.73 -27.17
N ALA A 55 -27.25 -10.67 -25.98
CA ALA A 55 -28.00 -10.79 -24.72
C ALA A 55 -29.07 -9.69 -24.58
N ALA A 56 -28.74 -8.44 -24.88
CA ALA A 56 -29.68 -7.32 -24.82
C ALA A 56 -30.80 -7.47 -25.86
N ASP A 57 -30.47 -7.89 -27.07
CA ASP A 57 -31.47 -8.10 -28.13
C ASP A 57 -32.43 -9.24 -27.79
N ALA A 58 -31.94 -10.36 -27.26
CA ALA A 58 -32.77 -11.47 -26.81
C ALA A 58 -33.68 -11.10 -25.63
N LEU A 59 -33.16 -10.33 -24.66
CA LEU A 59 -33.96 -9.82 -23.53
C LEU A 59 -34.96 -8.77 -23.95
N ALA A 60 -34.68 -7.92 -24.96
CA ALA A 60 -35.63 -6.99 -25.54
C ALA A 60 -36.78 -7.75 -26.21
N ALA A 61 -36.49 -8.82 -26.95
CA ALA A 61 -37.50 -9.70 -27.52
C ALA A 61 -38.33 -10.43 -26.44
N ALA A 62 -37.71 -10.81 -25.31
CA ALA A 62 -38.42 -11.37 -24.17
C ALA A 62 -39.39 -10.34 -23.52
N ALA A 63 -38.92 -9.10 -23.33
CA ALA A 63 -39.74 -8.00 -22.78
C ALA A 63 -40.94 -7.65 -23.71
N ALA A 64 -40.73 -7.68 -25.03
CA ALA A 64 -41.80 -7.46 -25.99
C ALA A 64 -42.85 -8.58 -25.98
N ALA A 65 -42.44 -9.85 -25.82
CA ALA A 65 -43.33 -11.00 -25.72
C ALA A 65 -44.08 -11.08 -24.38
N GLY A 66 -43.52 -10.51 -23.32
CA GLY A 66 -44.13 -10.47 -21.99
C GLY A 66 -44.00 -9.09 -21.34
N PRO A 67 -44.80 -8.11 -21.78
CA PRO A 67 -44.63 -6.72 -21.33
C PRO A 67 -44.96 -6.50 -19.83
N ASP A 68 -45.60 -7.45 -19.16
CA ASP A 68 -45.98 -7.37 -17.74
C ASP A 68 -44.96 -8.06 -16.80
N GLN A 69 -43.70 -8.16 -17.21
CA GLN A 69 -42.68 -8.85 -16.46
C GLN A 69 -41.60 -7.88 -15.96
N PRO A 70 -41.72 -7.32 -14.73
CA PRO A 70 -40.76 -6.33 -14.21
C PRO A 70 -39.34 -6.85 -14.16
N MET A 71 -39.13 -8.15 -13.84
CA MET A 71 -37.81 -8.75 -13.77
C MET A 71 -37.13 -8.86 -15.13
N VAL A 72 -37.89 -9.08 -16.21
CA VAL A 72 -37.33 -9.08 -17.57
C VAL A 72 -36.85 -7.69 -17.97
N ALA A 73 -37.65 -6.64 -17.65
CA ALA A 73 -37.27 -5.25 -17.92
C ALA A 73 -36.02 -4.83 -17.11
N VAL A 74 -35.94 -5.24 -15.85
CA VAL A 74 -34.76 -4.99 -14.99
C VAL A 74 -33.50 -5.67 -15.55
N GLU A 75 -33.60 -6.93 -15.96
CA GLU A 75 -32.48 -7.67 -16.50
C GLU A 75 -32.06 -7.13 -17.89
N LEU A 76 -33.02 -6.72 -18.71
CA LEU A 76 -32.77 -6.02 -19.98
C LEU A 76 -31.95 -4.75 -19.74
N ALA A 77 -32.38 -3.90 -18.81
CA ALA A 77 -31.68 -2.65 -18.53
C ALA A 77 -30.23 -2.88 -18.03
N ARG A 78 -30.01 -3.87 -17.14
CA ARG A 78 -28.67 -4.26 -16.70
C ARG A 78 -27.80 -4.73 -17.86
N THR A 79 -28.37 -5.54 -18.76
CA THR A 79 -27.66 -6.09 -19.90
C THR A 79 -27.36 -5.01 -20.94
N GLN A 80 -28.30 -4.07 -21.18
CA GLN A 80 -28.07 -2.89 -22.02
C GLN A 80 -26.93 -2.03 -21.47
N LEU A 81 -26.83 -1.86 -20.14
CA LEU A 81 -25.71 -1.15 -19.52
C LEU A 81 -24.36 -1.86 -19.81
N LYS A 82 -24.31 -3.19 -19.64
CA LYS A 82 -23.11 -3.99 -19.95
C LYS A 82 -22.76 -3.93 -21.44
N ALA A 83 -23.76 -3.91 -22.31
CA ALA A 83 -23.60 -3.71 -23.75
C ALA A 83 -23.23 -2.28 -24.16
N LYS A 84 -23.04 -1.36 -23.18
CA LYS A 84 -22.80 0.09 -23.38
C LYS A 84 -23.94 0.84 -24.10
N ARG A 85 -25.14 0.25 -24.15
CA ARG A 85 -26.37 0.84 -24.73
C ARG A 85 -27.11 1.69 -23.67
N ILE A 86 -26.45 2.73 -23.15
CA ILE A 86 -26.91 3.46 -21.95
C ILE A 86 -28.24 4.17 -22.19
N ALA A 87 -28.44 4.77 -23.37
CA ALA A 87 -29.70 5.46 -23.71
C ALA A 87 -30.90 4.50 -23.71
N GLU A 88 -30.73 3.29 -24.23
CA GLU A 88 -31.76 2.25 -24.20
C GLU A 88 -32.05 1.78 -22.76
N ALA A 89 -31.01 1.57 -21.95
CA ALA A 89 -31.18 1.20 -20.54
C ALA A 89 -31.99 2.26 -19.76
N LEU A 90 -31.71 3.55 -19.98
CA LEU A 90 -32.47 4.65 -19.36
C LEU A 90 -33.92 4.68 -19.82
N ALA A 91 -34.18 4.48 -21.11
CA ALA A 91 -35.54 4.42 -21.67
C ALA A 91 -36.32 3.22 -21.10
N THR A 92 -35.69 2.04 -21.07
CA THR A 92 -36.27 0.82 -20.48
C THR A 92 -36.64 1.04 -19.01
N LEU A 93 -35.75 1.65 -18.22
CA LEU A 93 -36.03 1.94 -16.80
C LEU A 93 -37.05 3.05 -16.60
N ALA A 94 -37.10 4.05 -17.46
CA ALA A 94 -38.13 5.08 -17.39
C ALA A 94 -39.54 4.47 -17.60
N ALA A 95 -39.71 3.61 -18.61
CA ALA A 95 -40.92 2.86 -18.84
C ALA A 95 -41.25 1.90 -17.69
N ALA A 96 -40.23 1.21 -17.15
CA ALA A 96 -40.43 0.31 -16.02
C ALA A 96 -40.88 1.05 -14.75
N ARG A 97 -40.30 2.21 -14.42
CA ARG A 97 -40.72 3.02 -13.27
C ARG A 97 -42.16 3.54 -13.39
N ALA A 98 -42.57 3.90 -14.60
CA ALA A 98 -43.96 4.33 -14.85
C ALA A 98 -44.95 3.17 -14.68
N ARG A 99 -44.59 1.96 -15.12
CA ARG A 99 -45.43 0.78 -15.08
C ARG A 99 -45.47 0.08 -13.72
N TRP A 100 -44.33 0.03 -13.03
CA TRP A 100 -44.17 -0.65 -11.74
C TRP A 100 -43.54 0.26 -10.67
N PRO A 101 -44.24 1.35 -10.25
CA PRO A 101 -43.67 2.36 -9.33
C PRO A 101 -43.35 1.82 -7.93
N ASP A 102 -43.91 0.67 -7.56
CA ASP A 102 -43.71 0.03 -6.25
C ASP A 102 -42.82 -1.24 -6.32
N HIS A 103 -42.15 -1.48 -7.45
CA HIS A 103 -41.26 -2.62 -7.58
C HIS A 103 -39.80 -2.21 -7.19
N PRO A 104 -39.23 -2.71 -6.08
CA PRO A 104 -37.98 -2.22 -5.54
C PRO A 104 -36.77 -2.40 -6.49
N GLN A 105 -36.73 -3.52 -7.25
CA GLN A 105 -35.61 -3.81 -8.16
C GLN A 105 -35.55 -2.83 -9.34
N VAL A 106 -36.69 -2.29 -9.77
CA VAL A 106 -36.77 -1.25 -10.83
C VAL A 106 -36.04 0.02 -10.37
N TRP A 107 -36.28 0.42 -9.12
CA TRP A 107 -35.64 1.60 -8.54
C TRP A 107 -34.17 1.36 -8.23
N LEU A 108 -33.82 0.18 -7.74
CA LEU A 108 -32.43 -0.20 -7.47
C LEU A 108 -31.57 -0.10 -8.74
N VAL A 109 -32.02 -0.76 -9.84
CA VAL A 109 -31.27 -0.75 -11.10
C VAL A 109 -31.32 0.64 -11.78
N SER A 110 -32.38 1.41 -11.57
CA SER A 110 -32.38 2.82 -11.98
C SER A 110 -31.27 3.61 -11.30
N GLY A 111 -31.04 3.40 -10.01
CA GLY A 111 -29.93 3.98 -9.27
C GLY A 111 -28.57 3.58 -9.87
N ASP A 112 -28.37 2.28 -10.14
CA ASP A 112 -27.13 1.76 -10.71
C ASP A 112 -26.79 2.40 -12.08
N VAL A 113 -27.79 2.53 -12.96
CA VAL A 113 -27.59 3.08 -14.32
C VAL A 113 -27.37 4.60 -14.29
N LEU A 114 -28.05 5.31 -13.36
CA LEU A 114 -27.94 6.77 -13.22
C LEU A 114 -26.68 7.22 -12.48
N ALA A 115 -26.08 6.36 -11.67
CA ALA A 115 -25.04 6.71 -10.70
C ALA A 115 -23.87 7.53 -11.28
N ALA A 116 -23.40 7.17 -12.47
CA ALA A 116 -22.27 7.84 -13.11
C ALA A 116 -22.60 9.14 -13.83
N ARG A 117 -23.87 9.37 -14.21
CA ARG A 117 -24.30 10.50 -15.06
C ARG A 117 -25.17 11.51 -14.34
N GLU A 118 -26.09 11.02 -13.55
CA GLU A 118 -27.09 11.79 -12.83
C GLU A 118 -27.13 11.39 -11.35
N PRO A 119 -26.04 11.69 -10.57
CA PRO A 119 -25.94 11.23 -9.18
C PRO A 119 -27.13 11.64 -8.30
N ALA A 120 -27.72 12.80 -8.54
CA ALA A 120 -28.90 13.26 -7.78
C ALA A 120 -30.13 12.38 -8.04
N ALA A 121 -30.41 12.03 -9.30
CA ALA A 121 -31.49 11.12 -9.65
C ALA A 121 -31.23 9.69 -9.18
N ALA A 122 -29.97 9.26 -9.19
CA ALA A 122 -29.57 7.95 -8.63
C ALA A 122 -29.84 7.88 -7.12
N ILE A 123 -29.51 8.93 -6.37
CA ILE A 123 -29.79 9.02 -4.92
C ILE A 123 -31.30 8.89 -4.66
N GLU A 124 -32.15 9.59 -5.42
CA GLU A 124 -33.61 9.49 -5.30
C GLU A 124 -34.11 8.06 -5.59
N ALA A 125 -33.53 7.42 -6.61
CA ALA A 125 -33.87 6.06 -6.98
C ALA A 125 -33.49 5.06 -5.87
N TYR A 126 -32.27 5.14 -5.31
CA TYR A 126 -31.88 4.30 -4.19
C TYR A 126 -32.72 4.53 -2.93
N LEU A 127 -33.05 5.79 -2.60
CA LEU A 127 -33.94 6.10 -1.48
C LEU A 127 -35.33 5.50 -1.70
N ARG A 128 -35.85 5.47 -2.94
CA ARG A 128 -37.12 4.81 -3.25
C ARG A 128 -36.99 3.28 -3.12
N ALA A 129 -35.92 2.68 -3.61
CA ALA A 129 -35.63 1.24 -3.47
C ALA A 129 -35.58 0.81 -1.99
N ILE A 130 -34.86 1.58 -1.15
CA ILE A 130 -34.79 1.35 0.30
C ILE A 130 -36.17 1.42 0.97
N ARG A 131 -36.98 2.40 0.64
CA ARG A 131 -38.35 2.49 1.20
C ARG A 131 -39.23 1.30 0.82
N LEU A 132 -39.05 0.74 -0.37
CA LEU A 132 -39.83 -0.40 -0.87
C LEU A 132 -39.31 -1.75 -0.35
N ALA A 133 -38.02 -1.87 -0.10
CA ALA A 133 -37.38 -3.07 0.41
C ALA A 133 -36.27 -2.67 1.42
N PRO A 134 -36.64 -2.36 2.66
CA PRO A 134 -35.66 -1.92 3.68
C PRO A 134 -34.74 -3.05 4.18
N ASP A 135 -35.04 -4.28 3.86
CA ASP A 135 -34.27 -5.50 4.14
C ASP A 135 -33.29 -5.89 3.01
N ASP A 136 -33.28 -5.11 1.91
CA ASP A 136 -32.32 -5.28 0.80
C ASP A 136 -31.14 -4.31 0.97
N ASP A 137 -29.95 -4.82 1.24
CA ASP A 137 -28.75 -4.02 1.52
C ASP A 137 -28.22 -3.24 0.30
N ARG A 138 -28.51 -3.71 -0.93
CA ARG A 138 -28.01 -3.15 -2.18
C ARG A 138 -28.39 -1.68 -2.38
N GLY A 139 -29.59 -1.29 -1.97
CA GLY A 139 -30.05 0.11 -2.05
C GLY A 139 -29.21 1.04 -1.18
N TYR A 140 -28.91 0.63 0.06
CA TYR A 140 -28.08 1.39 0.98
C TYR A 140 -26.62 1.45 0.51
N LEU A 141 -26.07 0.32 0.02
CA LEU A 141 -24.72 0.25 -0.50
C LEU A 141 -24.52 1.11 -1.75
N GLY A 142 -25.54 1.15 -2.63
CA GLY A 142 -25.58 2.03 -3.79
C GLY A 142 -25.61 3.50 -3.38
N LEU A 143 -26.47 3.87 -2.42
CA LEU A 143 -26.57 5.21 -1.87
C LEU A 143 -25.25 5.66 -1.21
N ALA A 144 -24.66 4.81 -0.39
CA ALA A 144 -23.41 5.09 0.32
C ALA A 144 -22.23 5.39 -0.64
N LYS A 145 -22.19 4.77 -1.82
CA LYS A 145 -21.16 5.03 -2.85
C LYS A 145 -21.22 6.45 -3.42
N LEU A 146 -22.41 7.07 -3.44
CA LEU A 146 -22.63 8.41 -4.00
C LEU A 146 -22.54 9.52 -2.94
N GLN A 147 -22.49 9.16 -1.67
CA GLN A 147 -22.42 10.09 -0.55
C GLN A 147 -20.97 10.44 -0.19
N GLN A 148 -20.81 11.53 0.56
CA GLN A 148 -19.54 11.99 1.11
C GLN A 148 -19.71 12.40 2.58
N GLY A 149 -18.61 12.47 3.30
CA GLY A 149 -18.62 12.90 4.69
C GLY A 149 -19.44 11.96 5.60
N ASP A 150 -20.08 12.48 6.62
CA ASP A 150 -20.80 11.72 7.65
C ASP A 150 -22.09 11.05 7.14
N ALA A 151 -22.60 11.48 5.99
CA ALA A 151 -23.78 10.86 5.38
C ALA A 151 -23.56 9.37 5.03
N VAL A 152 -22.33 9.01 4.63
CA VAL A 152 -21.97 7.60 4.36
C VAL A 152 -22.15 6.75 5.61
N GLU A 153 -21.59 7.20 6.74
CA GLU A 153 -21.66 6.47 8.00
C GLU A 153 -23.10 6.34 8.50
N THR A 154 -23.89 7.42 8.41
CA THR A 154 -25.30 7.40 8.77
C THR A 154 -26.05 6.35 7.96
N THR A 155 -25.85 6.31 6.63
CA THR A 155 -26.49 5.32 5.75
C THR A 155 -26.06 3.89 6.10
N LEU A 156 -24.77 3.65 6.37
CA LEU A 156 -24.29 2.31 6.74
C LEU A 156 -24.82 1.86 8.11
N ARG A 157 -24.92 2.76 9.09
CA ARG A 157 -25.54 2.45 10.40
C ARG A 157 -27.05 2.12 10.26
N VAL A 158 -27.76 2.82 9.40
CA VAL A 158 -29.16 2.49 9.09
C VAL A 158 -29.25 1.15 8.38
N LEU A 159 -28.35 0.87 7.43
CA LEU A 159 -28.27 -0.43 6.78
C LEU A 159 -28.14 -1.55 7.80
N ILE A 160 -27.15 -1.55 8.67
CA ILE A 160 -26.92 -2.64 9.62
C ILE A 160 -28.04 -2.74 10.68
N ALA A 161 -28.77 -1.67 10.96
CA ALA A 161 -29.94 -1.70 11.82
C ALA A 161 -31.12 -2.45 11.16
N HIS A 162 -31.31 -2.31 9.83
CA HIS A 162 -32.35 -2.99 9.07
C HIS A 162 -31.92 -4.38 8.58
N VAL A 163 -30.67 -4.51 8.18
CA VAL A 163 -30.06 -5.74 7.66
C VAL A 163 -28.82 -6.10 8.48
N PRO A 164 -28.97 -6.58 9.72
CA PRO A 164 -27.85 -6.91 10.59
C PRO A 164 -26.94 -8.01 10.02
N THR A 165 -27.40 -8.70 8.97
CA THR A 165 -26.66 -9.78 8.29
C THR A 165 -25.82 -9.28 7.11
N SER A 166 -25.87 -8.01 6.77
CA SER A 166 -25.10 -7.46 5.62
C SER A 166 -23.60 -7.43 5.92
N ILE A 167 -22.87 -8.38 5.36
CA ILE A 167 -21.40 -8.45 5.46
C ILE A 167 -20.78 -7.18 4.88
N ASP A 168 -21.20 -6.77 3.67
CA ASP A 168 -20.72 -5.55 3.01
C ASP A 168 -21.01 -4.28 3.83
N GLY A 169 -22.16 -4.23 4.50
CA GLY A 169 -22.56 -3.11 5.37
C GLY A 169 -21.58 -2.94 6.53
N HIS A 170 -21.34 -4.01 7.28
CA HIS A 170 -20.39 -4.04 8.40
C HIS A 170 -18.95 -3.74 7.93
N TYR A 171 -18.49 -4.37 6.84
CA TYR A 171 -17.15 -4.16 6.31
C TYR A 171 -16.91 -2.69 5.90
N ARG A 172 -17.85 -2.07 5.18
CA ARG A 172 -17.74 -0.66 4.78
C ARG A 172 -17.81 0.31 5.96
N LEU A 173 -18.63 0.01 6.96
CA LEU A 173 -18.67 0.80 8.19
C LEU A 173 -17.34 0.71 8.94
N ALA A 174 -16.78 -0.49 9.08
CA ALA A 174 -15.47 -0.70 9.68
C ALA A 174 -14.37 0.10 8.99
N ALA A 175 -14.30 0.04 7.66
CA ALA A 175 -13.33 0.80 6.87
C ALA A 175 -13.49 2.32 7.06
N ARG A 176 -14.71 2.81 7.24
CA ARG A 176 -14.98 4.22 7.52
C ARG A 176 -14.51 4.62 8.90
N LEU A 177 -14.84 3.82 9.93
CA LEU A 177 -14.44 4.05 11.32
C LEU A 177 -12.91 4.01 11.47
N ALA A 178 -12.24 3.06 10.81
CA ALA A 178 -10.78 2.96 10.82
C ALA A 178 -10.09 4.20 10.25
N ARG A 179 -10.62 4.77 9.14
CA ARG A 179 -10.13 6.03 8.56
C ARG A 179 -10.32 7.24 9.47
N ARG A 180 -11.35 7.25 10.30
CA ARG A 180 -11.60 8.31 11.30
C ARG A 180 -10.80 8.12 12.59
N GLY A 181 -10.08 6.99 12.73
CA GLY A 181 -9.37 6.65 13.95
C GLY A 181 -10.26 6.03 15.04
N GLU A 182 -11.53 5.75 14.76
CA GLU A 182 -12.48 5.09 15.67
C GLU A 182 -12.23 3.57 15.69
N LEU A 183 -11.02 3.20 16.10
CA LEU A 183 -10.50 1.83 15.95
C LEU A 183 -11.31 0.79 16.73
N THR A 184 -11.87 1.16 17.89
CA THR A 184 -12.70 0.22 18.68
C THR A 184 -13.96 -0.18 17.94
N GLY A 185 -14.63 0.78 17.30
CA GLY A 185 -15.78 0.52 16.45
C GLY A 185 -15.41 -0.31 15.21
N ALA A 186 -14.30 0.05 14.55
CA ALA A 186 -13.82 -0.69 13.40
C ALA A 186 -13.54 -2.17 13.72
N VAL A 187 -12.86 -2.46 14.84
CA VAL A 187 -12.60 -3.83 15.32
C VAL A 187 -13.90 -4.59 15.59
N ALA A 188 -14.89 -3.95 16.19
CA ALA A 188 -16.18 -4.60 16.46
C ALA A 188 -16.89 -5.01 15.17
N GLU A 189 -16.97 -4.09 14.20
CA GLU A 189 -17.62 -4.35 12.91
C GLU A 189 -16.87 -5.43 12.10
N LEU A 190 -15.52 -5.42 12.07
CA LEU A 190 -14.72 -6.43 11.39
C LEU A 190 -14.88 -7.83 12.02
N ARG A 191 -14.98 -7.93 13.34
CA ARG A 191 -15.29 -9.17 14.01
C ARG A 191 -16.67 -9.71 13.61
N THR A 192 -17.66 -8.83 13.50
CA THR A 192 -18.98 -9.20 13.01
C THR A 192 -18.94 -9.73 11.57
N VAL A 193 -18.11 -9.15 10.69
CA VAL A 193 -17.86 -9.69 9.35
C VAL A 193 -17.30 -11.11 9.45
N LEU A 194 -16.25 -11.33 10.25
CA LEU A 194 -15.58 -12.62 10.37
C LEU A 194 -16.39 -13.70 11.09
N GLU A 195 -17.33 -13.33 11.96
CA GLU A 195 -18.31 -14.26 12.55
C GLU A 195 -19.25 -14.84 11.50
N ARG A 196 -19.53 -14.08 10.43
CA ARG A 196 -20.45 -14.46 9.36
C ARG A 196 -19.75 -15.10 8.17
N ASP A 197 -18.60 -14.58 7.84
CA ASP A 197 -17.71 -15.05 6.79
C ASP A 197 -16.28 -15.20 7.34
N PRO A 198 -15.96 -16.36 7.94
CA PRO A 198 -14.63 -16.64 8.50
C PRO A 198 -13.50 -16.62 7.47
N ASP A 199 -13.82 -16.73 6.18
CA ASP A 199 -12.84 -16.77 5.09
C ASP A 199 -12.65 -15.43 4.39
N HIS A 200 -13.25 -14.36 4.92
CA HIS A 200 -13.10 -13.01 4.39
C HIS A 200 -11.69 -12.45 4.65
N ILE A 201 -10.76 -12.70 3.73
CA ILE A 201 -9.33 -12.34 3.86
C ILE A 201 -9.15 -10.84 4.11
N ASP A 202 -9.79 -9.98 3.32
CA ASP A 202 -9.66 -8.52 3.45
C ASP A 202 -10.09 -8.02 4.85
N ALA A 203 -11.15 -8.60 5.41
CA ALA A 203 -11.60 -8.24 6.76
C ALA A 203 -10.58 -8.64 7.84
N ARG A 204 -9.88 -9.78 7.68
CA ARG A 204 -8.80 -10.18 8.59
C ARG A 204 -7.61 -9.24 8.51
N ILE A 205 -7.22 -8.85 7.30
CA ILE A 205 -6.14 -7.89 7.07
C ILE A 205 -6.47 -6.56 7.76
N ASP A 206 -7.67 -6.04 7.51
CA ASP A 206 -8.10 -4.77 8.10
C ASP A 206 -8.26 -4.87 9.62
N LEU A 207 -8.71 -6.02 10.15
CA LEU A 207 -8.76 -6.28 11.59
C LEU A 207 -7.37 -6.30 12.22
N SER A 208 -6.42 -6.99 11.58
CA SER A 208 -5.01 -7.00 12.01
C SER A 208 -4.45 -5.57 12.08
N ARG A 209 -4.65 -4.78 11.04
CA ARG A 209 -4.20 -3.37 10.97
C ARG A 209 -4.85 -2.50 12.05
N ALA A 210 -6.15 -2.67 12.29
CA ALA A 210 -6.87 -1.93 13.32
C ALA A 210 -6.40 -2.31 14.75
N LEU A 211 -6.20 -3.60 15.02
CA LEU A 211 -5.66 -4.12 16.27
C LEU A 211 -4.23 -3.63 16.53
N ARG A 212 -3.37 -3.66 15.51
CA ARG A 212 -2.02 -3.12 15.57
C ARG A 212 -2.04 -1.64 15.97
N ARG A 213 -2.88 -0.81 15.35
CA ARG A 213 -3.04 0.61 15.69
C ARG A 213 -3.58 0.83 17.11
N GLN A 214 -4.28 -0.15 17.70
CA GLN A 214 -4.68 -0.15 19.11
C GLN A 214 -3.56 -0.62 20.05
N GLY A 215 -2.39 -1.04 19.55
CA GLY A 215 -1.32 -1.65 20.33
C GLY A 215 -1.59 -3.10 20.75
N ARG A 216 -2.61 -3.75 20.21
CA ARG A 216 -2.99 -5.15 20.47
C ARG A 216 -2.25 -6.09 19.53
N LEU A 217 -0.90 -6.03 19.61
CA LEU A 217 -0.02 -6.63 18.61
C LEU A 217 -0.16 -8.16 18.51
N ALA A 218 -0.33 -8.87 19.64
CA ALA A 218 -0.49 -10.32 19.61
C ALA A 218 -1.75 -10.76 18.86
N GLU A 219 -2.85 -10.02 19.02
CA GLU A 219 -4.09 -10.29 18.30
C GLU A 219 -3.95 -9.91 16.81
N ALA A 220 -3.25 -8.82 16.51
CA ALA A 220 -2.94 -8.42 15.14
C ALA A 220 -2.16 -9.51 14.38
N ILE A 221 -1.13 -10.09 15.02
CA ILE A 221 -0.35 -11.22 14.47
C ILE A 221 -1.25 -12.45 14.24
N THR A 222 -2.15 -12.75 15.16
CA THR A 222 -3.09 -13.87 15.02
C THR A 222 -3.97 -13.70 13.78
N GLU A 223 -4.52 -12.51 13.57
CA GLU A 223 -5.37 -12.23 12.41
C GLU A 223 -4.57 -12.18 11.10
N ALA A 224 -3.37 -11.58 11.10
CA ALA A 224 -2.49 -11.58 9.93
C ALA A 224 -2.08 -13.01 9.53
N ARG A 225 -1.73 -13.87 10.50
CA ARG A 225 -1.45 -15.29 10.24
C ARG A 225 -2.67 -16.00 9.68
N GLY A 226 -3.86 -15.75 10.23
CA GLY A 226 -5.11 -16.30 9.72
C GLY A 226 -5.43 -15.84 8.28
N ALA A 227 -5.09 -14.61 7.90
CA ALA A 227 -5.20 -14.13 6.52
C ALA A 227 -4.19 -14.82 5.59
N PHE A 228 -2.93 -14.91 6.02
CA PHE A 228 -1.86 -15.60 5.31
C PHE A 228 -2.21 -17.08 5.02
N ASP A 229 -2.64 -17.83 6.03
CA ASP A 229 -2.99 -19.25 5.87
C ASP A 229 -4.15 -19.44 4.88
N ARG A 230 -5.18 -18.58 4.95
CA ARG A 230 -6.37 -18.66 4.07
C ARG A 230 -6.14 -18.20 2.64
N SER A 231 -5.15 -17.36 2.43
CA SER A 231 -4.77 -16.89 1.08
C SER A 231 -3.99 -17.94 0.28
N GLY A 232 -3.71 -19.11 0.83
CA GLY A 232 -2.79 -20.07 0.25
C GLY A 232 -1.34 -19.60 0.38
N GLN A 233 -1.02 -18.91 1.47
CA GLN A 233 0.31 -18.42 1.79
C GLN A 233 0.82 -17.37 0.77
N ALA A 234 -0.04 -16.41 0.42
CA ALA A 234 0.32 -15.31 -0.47
C ALA A 234 1.52 -14.52 0.07
N ILE A 235 2.46 -14.21 -0.81
CA ILE A 235 3.76 -13.63 -0.43
C ILE A 235 3.67 -12.20 0.12
N ASP A 236 2.71 -11.42 -0.35
CA ASP A 236 2.44 -10.06 0.13
C ASP A 236 1.91 -10.08 1.58
N LEU A 237 1.06 -11.06 1.92
CA LEU A 237 0.58 -11.25 3.29
C LEU A 237 1.65 -11.83 4.20
N ALA A 238 2.54 -12.66 3.68
CA ALA A 238 3.72 -13.12 4.40
C ALA A 238 4.65 -11.96 4.76
N GLU A 239 4.88 -11.02 3.86
CA GLU A 239 5.68 -9.84 4.13
C GLU A 239 5.04 -8.96 5.22
N GLU A 240 3.70 -8.75 5.17
CA GLU A 240 2.98 -8.00 6.22
C GLU A 240 3.10 -8.71 7.59
N LEU A 241 2.93 -10.04 7.63
CA LEU A 241 3.11 -10.83 8.85
C LEU A 241 4.55 -10.77 9.36
N PHE A 242 5.54 -10.87 8.48
CA PHE A 242 6.97 -10.74 8.82
C PHE A 242 7.25 -9.42 9.56
N TRP A 243 6.76 -8.29 9.05
CA TRP A 243 6.97 -7.00 9.69
C TRP A 243 6.23 -6.87 11.03
N LEU A 244 5.06 -7.50 11.19
CA LEU A 244 4.38 -7.57 12.49
C LEU A 244 5.18 -8.38 13.52
N LEU A 245 5.80 -9.49 13.10
CA LEU A 245 6.68 -10.28 13.96
C LEU A 245 7.93 -9.50 14.35
N CYS A 246 8.51 -8.74 13.41
CA CYS A 246 9.59 -7.82 13.72
C CYS A 246 9.16 -6.74 14.71
N GLU A 247 7.94 -6.22 14.59
CA GLU A 247 7.35 -5.26 15.53
C GLU A 247 7.14 -5.86 16.93
N ALA A 248 6.82 -7.16 17.01
CA ALA A 248 6.72 -7.89 18.27
C ALA A 248 8.09 -8.23 18.90
N ASP A 249 9.20 -7.94 18.20
CA ASP A 249 10.56 -8.37 18.55
C ASP A 249 10.72 -9.91 18.54
N ASP A 250 9.83 -10.61 17.82
CA ASP A 250 9.86 -12.06 17.66
C ASP A 250 10.62 -12.48 16.41
N ARG A 251 11.97 -12.36 16.51
CA ARG A 251 12.86 -12.73 15.42
C ARG A 251 12.79 -14.23 15.09
N THR A 252 12.49 -15.07 16.06
CA THR A 252 12.38 -16.53 15.85
C THR A 252 11.19 -16.82 14.95
N ALA A 253 10.00 -16.32 15.30
CA ALA A 253 8.83 -16.53 14.48
C ALA A 253 8.96 -15.91 13.07
N ALA A 254 9.68 -14.79 12.92
CA ALA A 254 9.98 -14.21 11.61
C ALA A 254 10.87 -15.13 10.76
N ILE A 255 11.87 -15.78 11.36
CA ILE A 255 12.73 -16.79 10.70
C ILE A 255 11.92 -18.04 10.32
N ASP A 256 11.11 -18.55 11.25
CA ASP A 256 10.26 -19.73 10.99
C ASP A 256 9.28 -19.49 9.83
N LEU A 257 8.73 -18.26 9.73
CA LEU A 257 7.90 -17.86 8.60
C LEU A 257 8.68 -17.91 7.27
N LEU A 258 9.90 -17.37 7.23
CA LEU A 258 10.73 -17.41 6.01
C LEU A 258 11.11 -18.83 5.62
N THR A 259 11.42 -19.69 6.59
CA THR A 259 11.70 -21.11 6.35
C THR A 259 10.48 -21.82 5.77
N LEU A 260 9.29 -21.57 6.31
CA LEU A 260 8.02 -22.11 5.78
C LEU A 260 7.76 -21.65 4.34
N LEU A 261 8.10 -20.40 4.03
CA LEU A 261 7.89 -19.82 2.69
C LEU A 261 8.88 -20.37 1.67
N ASP A 262 10.08 -20.78 2.07
CA ASP A 262 11.11 -21.27 1.16
C ASP A 262 10.83 -22.71 0.67
N ASP A 263 10.07 -23.50 1.43
CA ASP A 263 9.69 -24.85 1.05
C ASP A 263 8.76 -24.84 -0.20
N ASP A 264 9.16 -25.55 -1.26
CA ASP A 264 8.38 -25.82 -2.50
C ASP A 264 8.02 -24.63 -3.41
N ARG A 265 8.57 -23.41 -3.21
CA ARG A 265 8.30 -22.29 -4.12
C ARG A 265 9.16 -22.33 -5.39
N SER A 266 8.49 -22.05 -6.51
CA SER A 266 9.11 -21.92 -7.85
C SER A 266 8.78 -20.58 -8.53
N ASP A 267 8.17 -19.64 -7.81
CA ASP A 267 7.89 -18.29 -8.30
C ASP A 267 9.08 -17.37 -7.99
N VAL A 268 9.71 -16.85 -9.05
CA VAL A 268 10.92 -15.99 -8.97
C VAL A 268 10.65 -14.73 -8.15
N ASP A 269 9.49 -14.09 -8.32
CA ASP A 269 9.17 -12.84 -7.61
C ASP A 269 9.01 -13.10 -6.10
N ALA A 270 8.36 -14.20 -5.72
CA ALA A 270 8.23 -14.60 -4.33
C ALA A 270 9.58 -14.97 -3.70
N LEU A 271 10.41 -15.74 -4.41
CA LEU A 271 11.77 -16.08 -3.96
C LEU A 271 12.65 -14.83 -3.79
N ALA A 272 12.51 -13.83 -4.68
CA ALA A 272 13.23 -12.56 -4.55
C ALA A 272 12.85 -11.80 -3.26
N VAL A 273 11.56 -11.82 -2.88
CA VAL A 273 11.11 -11.26 -1.59
C VAL A 273 11.76 -12.02 -0.42
N ILE A 274 11.74 -13.36 -0.45
CA ILE A 274 12.36 -14.18 0.61
C ILE A 274 13.86 -13.88 0.72
N ALA A 275 14.60 -13.88 -0.39
CA ALA A 275 16.03 -13.56 -0.40
C ALA A 275 16.32 -12.16 0.21
N ARG A 276 15.48 -11.19 -0.10
CA ARG A 276 15.58 -9.83 0.44
C ARG A 276 15.35 -9.79 1.96
N LEU A 277 14.33 -10.50 2.45
CA LEU A 277 14.01 -10.56 3.87
C LEU A 277 15.09 -11.34 4.66
N GLU A 278 15.59 -12.47 4.14
CA GLU A 278 16.70 -13.23 4.71
C GLU A 278 17.96 -12.38 4.81
N ARG A 279 18.31 -11.68 3.71
CA ARG A 279 19.42 -10.71 3.71
C ARG A 279 19.18 -9.60 4.74
N GLY A 280 17.96 -9.05 4.82
CA GLY A 280 17.58 -8.04 5.80
C GLY A 280 17.84 -8.48 7.23
N LEU A 281 17.56 -9.74 7.57
CA LEU A 281 17.89 -10.34 8.87
C LEU A 281 19.37 -10.72 9.04
N GLY A 282 20.20 -10.53 8.03
CA GLY A 282 21.62 -10.93 8.05
C GLY A 282 21.85 -12.43 7.90
N ARG A 283 20.86 -13.18 7.47
CA ARG A 283 20.93 -14.62 7.19
C ARG A 283 21.47 -14.84 5.77
N ILE A 284 22.78 -14.60 5.63
CA ILE A 284 23.44 -14.53 4.32
C ILE A 284 23.47 -15.87 3.61
N ALA A 285 23.74 -16.96 4.34
CA ALA A 285 23.82 -18.30 3.74
C ALA A 285 22.47 -18.72 3.14
N GLU A 286 21.37 -18.41 3.83
CA GLU A 286 20.02 -18.68 3.41
C GLU A 286 19.64 -17.77 2.23
N ALA A 287 19.92 -16.46 2.31
CA ALA A 287 19.70 -15.55 1.20
C ALA A 287 20.43 -16.00 -0.08
N GLU A 288 21.67 -16.47 0.03
CA GLU A 288 22.43 -17.02 -1.10
C GLU A 288 21.87 -18.34 -1.61
N ALA A 289 21.33 -19.18 -0.72
CA ALA A 289 20.66 -20.42 -1.13
C ALA A 289 19.42 -20.11 -1.96
N VAL A 290 18.60 -19.15 -1.52
CA VAL A 290 17.43 -18.69 -2.28
C VAL A 290 17.85 -18.04 -3.61
N ALA A 291 18.89 -17.20 -3.63
CA ALA A 291 19.42 -16.61 -4.86
C ALA A 291 19.88 -17.66 -5.89
N ARG A 292 20.48 -18.79 -5.44
CA ARG A 292 20.81 -19.92 -6.32
C ARG A 292 19.59 -20.61 -6.89
N ARG A 293 18.54 -20.80 -6.10
CA ARG A 293 17.27 -21.34 -6.60
C ARG A 293 16.63 -20.41 -7.64
N ILE A 294 16.66 -19.09 -7.39
CA ILE A 294 16.23 -18.12 -8.40
C ILE A 294 17.02 -18.30 -9.69
N ALA A 295 18.36 -18.50 -9.61
CA ALA A 295 19.21 -18.66 -10.78
C ALA A 295 18.93 -19.95 -11.58
N GLU A 296 18.38 -20.99 -10.95
CA GLU A 296 17.91 -22.20 -11.63
C GLU A 296 16.64 -21.96 -12.47
N LEU A 297 15.80 -20.99 -12.06
CA LEU A 297 14.55 -20.61 -12.71
C LEU A 297 14.76 -19.47 -13.72
N ASP A 298 15.51 -18.46 -13.32
CA ASP A 298 15.89 -17.28 -14.11
C ASP A 298 17.31 -16.87 -13.71
N HIS A 299 18.27 -17.16 -14.60
CA HIS A 299 19.69 -16.91 -14.36
C HIS A 299 19.99 -15.45 -14.05
N ASP A 300 19.39 -14.51 -14.77
CA ASP A 300 19.65 -13.07 -14.59
C ASP A 300 19.04 -12.55 -13.29
N ALA A 301 17.86 -13.03 -12.92
CA ALA A 301 17.24 -12.69 -11.64
C ALA A 301 18.06 -13.22 -10.45
N GLY A 302 18.59 -14.44 -10.53
CA GLY A 302 19.47 -15.00 -9.51
C GLY A 302 20.81 -14.26 -9.39
N ALA A 303 21.39 -13.88 -10.52
CA ALA A 303 22.59 -13.04 -10.55
C ALA A 303 22.36 -11.67 -9.90
N LEU A 304 21.19 -11.06 -10.14
CA LEU A 304 20.79 -9.80 -9.53
C LEU A 304 20.63 -9.94 -8.01
N ALA A 305 19.91 -10.96 -7.54
CA ALA A 305 19.71 -11.24 -6.12
C ALA A 305 21.05 -11.47 -5.40
N LEU A 306 21.96 -12.23 -6.00
CA LEU A 306 23.31 -12.43 -5.46
C LEU A 306 24.09 -11.11 -5.39
N ALA A 307 24.01 -10.28 -6.42
CA ALA A 307 24.68 -8.98 -6.44
C ALA A 307 24.18 -8.05 -5.33
N GLU A 308 22.90 -8.04 -5.04
CA GLU A 308 22.33 -7.28 -3.93
C GLU A 308 22.84 -7.75 -2.57
N ILE A 309 22.97 -9.07 -2.37
CA ILE A 309 23.56 -9.64 -1.15
C ILE A 309 25.02 -9.20 -1.01
N ARG A 310 25.81 -9.30 -2.09
CA ARG A 310 27.22 -8.89 -2.10
C ARG A 310 27.41 -7.40 -1.87
N LEU A 311 26.49 -6.58 -2.42
CA LEU A 311 26.50 -5.12 -2.20
C LEU A 311 26.28 -4.79 -0.71
N ALA A 312 25.33 -5.46 -0.05
CA ALA A 312 25.07 -5.28 1.38
C ALA A 312 26.25 -5.69 2.26
N LEU A 313 27.06 -6.65 1.81
CA LEU A 313 28.31 -7.05 2.48
C LEU A 313 29.52 -6.16 2.14
N GLY A 314 29.35 -5.17 1.25
CA GLY A 314 30.42 -4.30 0.77
C GLY A 314 31.41 -4.99 -0.16
N ASP A 315 31.12 -6.21 -0.64
CA ASP A 315 31.98 -6.99 -1.56
C ASP A 315 31.73 -6.56 -3.02
N ARG A 316 32.34 -5.45 -3.40
CA ARG A 316 32.17 -4.83 -4.71
C ARG A 316 32.71 -5.68 -5.87
N ALA A 317 33.77 -6.45 -5.62
CA ALA A 317 34.30 -7.36 -6.64
C ALA A 317 33.32 -8.49 -6.95
N ALA A 318 32.69 -9.06 -5.93
CA ALA A 318 31.68 -10.07 -6.09
C ALA A 318 30.39 -9.50 -6.74
N VAL A 319 30.01 -8.23 -6.52
CA VAL A 319 28.93 -7.55 -7.26
C VAL A 319 29.21 -7.56 -8.76
N GLN A 320 30.41 -7.14 -9.17
CA GLN A 320 30.80 -7.13 -10.58
C GLN A 320 30.80 -8.53 -11.20
N ALA A 321 31.35 -9.51 -10.45
CA ALA A 321 31.37 -10.91 -10.88
C ALA A 321 29.96 -11.50 -11.04
N ALA A 322 29.08 -11.27 -10.08
CA ALA A 322 27.70 -11.77 -10.13
C ALA A 322 26.92 -11.19 -11.33
N LEU A 323 27.13 -9.92 -11.65
CA LEU A 323 26.41 -9.25 -12.74
C LEU A 323 27.08 -9.44 -14.12
N ALA A 324 28.27 -10.09 -14.22
CA ALA A 324 29.05 -10.16 -15.45
C ALA A 324 28.28 -10.79 -16.63
N THR A 325 27.36 -11.70 -16.35
CA THR A 325 26.56 -12.43 -17.35
C THR A 325 25.37 -11.63 -17.89
N ILE A 326 24.92 -10.59 -17.16
CA ILE A 326 23.76 -9.78 -17.58
C ILE A 326 24.23 -8.77 -18.64
N THR A 327 23.79 -8.99 -19.89
CA THR A 327 24.12 -8.13 -21.01
C THR A 327 23.22 -6.89 -21.09
N ASP A 328 23.65 -5.87 -21.87
CA ASP A 328 22.89 -4.61 -22.02
C ASP A 328 21.51 -4.77 -22.70
N GLY A 329 21.28 -5.88 -23.41
CA GLY A 329 20.00 -6.20 -24.04
C GLY A 329 19.06 -7.03 -23.15
N ALA A 330 19.49 -7.47 -21.99
CA ALA A 330 18.70 -8.30 -21.09
C ALA A 330 17.56 -7.49 -20.43
N LYS A 331 16.48 -8.19 -20.05
CA LYS A 331 15.34 -7.59 -19.33
C LYS A 331 15.78 -6.89 -18.03
N LEU A 332 16.78 -7.44 -17.34
CA LEU A 332 17.32 -6.93 -16.06
C LEU A 332 18.59 -6.07 -16.22
N ALA A 333 18.92 -5.63 -17.44
CA ALA A 333 20.10 -4.80 -17.70
C ALA A 333 20.09 -3.49 -16.92
N GLU A 334 18.95 -2.85 -16.77
CA GLU A 334 18.84 -1.57 -16.04
C GLU A 334 19.06 -1.74 -14.52
N PRO A 335 18.39 -2.64 -13.79
CA PRO A 335 18.73 -2.95 -12.41
C PRO A 335 20.19 -3.37 -12.21
N ALA A 336 20.75 -4.16 -13.12
CA ALA A 336 22.15 -4.58 -13.05
C ALA A 336 23.11 -3.39 -13.19
N ARG A 337 22.87 -2.46 -14.14
CA ARG A 337 23.65 -1.22 -14.26
C ARG A 337 23.55 -0.36 -13.00
N ARG A 338 22.36 -0.25 -12.40
CA ARG A 338 22.16 0.48 -11.14
C ARG A 338 23.03 -0.09 -10.03
N LEU A 339 22.99 -1.41 -9.78
CA LEU A 339 23.81 -2.04 -8.74
C LEU A 339 25.33 -1.89 -8.99
N ARG A 340 25.78 -2.00 -10.26
CA ARG A 340 27.19 -1.72 -10.62
C ARG A 340 27.58 -0.28 -10.29
N ALA A 341 26.69 0.67 -10.57
CA ALA A 341 26.93 2.08 -10.29
C ALA A 341 26.92 2.40 -8.79
N GLU A 342 26.02 1.78 -8.02
CA GLU A 342 26.02 1.87 -6.55
C GLU A 342 27.33 1.33 -5.95
N ALA A 343 27.78 0.18 -6.43
CA ALA A 343 29.06 -0.43 -6.01
C ALA A 343 30.26 0.48 -6.35
N ALA A 344 30.28 1.07 -7.56
CA ALA A 344 31.34 2.00 -7.97
C ALA A 344 31.34 3.27 -7.11
N ARG A 345 30.17 3.87 -6.86
CA ARG A 345 30.03 5.05 -6.00
C ARG A 345 30.45 4.75 -4.56
N ALA A 346 30.05 3.60 -4.00
CA ALA A 346 30.48 3.16 -2.68
C ALA A 346 32.00 2.87 -2.62
N ALA A 347 32.65 2.57 -3.76
CA ALA A 347 34.10 2.49 -3.87
C ALA A 347 34.80 3.86 -3.82
N GLY A 348 34.04 4.96 -3.99
CA GLY A 348 34.58 6.32 -4.12
C GLY A 348 34.89 6.69 -5.56
N ASP A 349 34.30 6.00 -6.54
CA ASP A 349 34.45 6.30 -7.97
C ASP A 349 33.10 6.72 -8.59
N PRO A 350 32.64 7.96 -8.33
CA PRO A 350 31.43 8.50 -8.90
C PRO A 350 31.47 8.66 -10.42
N ALA A 351 32.68 8.80 -11.03
CA ALA A 351 32.84 8.90 -12.47
C ALA A 351 32.52 7.56 -13.16
N ALA A 352 33.00 6.44 -12.61
CA ALA A 352 32.65 5.10 -13.08
C ALA A 352 31.15 4.80 -12.91
N ALA A 353 30.54 5.27 -11.82
CA ALA A 353 29.10 5.14 -11.62
C ALA A 353 28.28 5.85 -12.71
N LEU A 354 28.67 7.09 -13.07
CA LEU A 354 28.02 7.85 -14.16
C LEU A 354 28.22 7.20 -15.52
N ALA A 355 29.43 6.71 -15.80
CA ALA A 355 29.72 5.98 -17.04
C ALA A 355 28.83 4.74 -17.18
N THR A 356 28.70 3.95 -16.11
CA THR A 356 27.88 2.74 -16.05
C THR A 356 26.39 3.04 -16.34
N LEU A 357 25.87 4.16 -15.85
CA LEU A 357 24.47 4.58 -16.05
C LEU A 357 24.25 5.34 -17.37
N GLY A 358 25.33 5.65 -18.13
CA GLY A 358 25.25 6.40 -19.37
C GLY A 358 25.03 7.91 -19.18
N PHE A 359 25.41 8.47 -18.02
CA PHE A 359 25.35 9.90 -17.69
C PHE A 359 26.71 10.61 -17.79
N ALA A 360 27.70 10.02 -18.44
CA ALA A 360 29.05 10.59 -18.55
C ALA A 360 29.09 11.96 -19.25
N SER A 361 28.15 12.23 -20.17
CA SER A 361 27.96 13.51 -20.85
C SER A 361 26.52 13.99 -20.66
N VAL A 362 26.29 14.86 -19.69
CA VAL A 362 24.98 15.46 -19.44
C VAL A 362 24.87 16.78 -20.22
N GLY A 363 24.35 16.71 -21.45
CA GLY A 363 23.68 17.83 -22.08
C GLY A 363 22.20 17.51 -22.07
N THR A 364 21.34 18.41 -21.56
CA THR A 364 19.85 18.42 -21.65
C THR A 364 19.22 17.07 -22.03
N ALA A 365 19.54 16.01 -21.32
CA ALA A 365 19.14 14.66 -21.71
C ALA A 365 17.70 14.38 -21.26
N PRO A 366 16.87 13.78 -22.12
CA PRO A 366 15.58 13.26 -21.74
C PRO A 366 15.75 12.19 -20.64
N ARG A 367 14.67 11.95 -19.87
CA ARG A 367 14.56 10.88 -18.88
C ARG A 367 15.28 9.61 -19.34
N LYS A 368 16.27 9.14 -18.58
CA LYS A 368 16.96 7.87 -18.82
C LYS A 368 16.79 6.95 -17.61
N GLY A 369 16.31 5.71 -17.86
CA GLY A 369 16.18 4.69 -16.85
C GLY A 369 15.08 4.95 -15.81
N SER A 370 15.17 4.24 -14.69
CA SER A 370 14.28 4.39 -13.53
C SER A 370 14.63 5.61 -12.68
N LEU A 371 13.69 6.04 -11.83
CA LEU A 371 13.95 7.09 -10.84
C LEU A 371 15.11 6.70 -9.89
N ASP A 372 15.22 5.43 -9.52
CA ASP A 372 16.29 4.94 -8.66
C ASP A 372 17.67 5.07 -9.31
N SER A 373 17.80 4.68 -10.59
CA SER A 373 19.03 4.87 -11.34
C SER A 373 19.39 6.35 -11.51
N ALA A 374 18.38 7.20 -11.74
CA ALA A 374 18.54 8.65 -11.81
C ALA A 374 19.02 9.25 -10.47
N LEU A 375 18.53 8.73 -9.35
CA LEU A 375 18.96 9.15 -8.01
C LEU A 375 20.42 8.77 -7.75
N VAL A 376 20.84 7.56 -8.14
CA VAL A 376 22.26 7.13 -8.05
C VAL A 376 23.15 8.03 -8.89
N ALA A 377 22.71 8.37 -10.13
CA ALA A 377 23.43 9.30 -10.99
C ALA A 377 23.49 10.71 -10.39
N ALA A 378 22.40 11.20 -9.81
CA ALA A 378 22.33 12.49 -9.15
C ALA A 378 23.30 12.58 -7.95
N TYR A 379 23.37 11.52 -7.13
CA TYR A 379 24.37 11.45 -6.05
C TYR A 379 25.81 11.43 -6.59
N ALA A 380 26.07 10.67 -7.64
CA ALA A 380 27.41 10.63 -8.23
C ALA A 380 27.82 11.99 -8.82
N LEU A 381 26.88 12.73 -9.44
CA LEU A 381 27.10 14.11 -9.90
C LEU A 381 27.35 15.06 -8.73
N ALA A 382 26.61 14.94 -7.65
CA ALA A 382 26.81 15.75 -6.44
C ALA A 382 28.16 15.48 -5.77
N ASP A 383 28.58 14.21 -5.70
CA ASP A 383 29.91 13.79 -5.21
C ASP A 383 31.05 14.43 -6.03
N LEU A 384 30.82 14.75 -7.31
CA LEU A 384 31.74 15.45 -8.20
C LEU A 384 31.57 16.99 -8.16
N GLY A 385 30.72 17.52 -7.31
CA GLY A 385 30.41 18.96 -7.24
C GLY A 385 29.51 19.48 -8.35
N ARG A 386 28.93 18.61 -9.21
CA ARG A 386 28.09 18.95 -10.37
C ARG A 386 26.60 19.04 -10.00
N LEU A 387 26.28 19.81 -8.97
CA LEU A 387 24.95 19.85 -8.35
C LEU A 387 23.82 20.32 -9.30
N ALA A 388 24.12 21.27 -10.20
CA ALA A 388 23.14 21.74 -11.18
C ALA A 388 22.69 20.61 -12.12
N GLU A 389 23.62 19.78 -12.55
CA GLU A 389 23.34 18.62 -13.41
C GLU A 389 22.62 17.51 -12.63
N ALA A 390 22.98 17.29 -11.37
CA ALA A 390 22.26 16.37 -10.49
C ALA A 390 20.76 16.73 -10.36
N ARG A 391 20.46 18.03 -10.18
CA ARG A 391 19.08 18.54 -10.16
C ARG A 391 18.37 18.36 -11.51
N ALA A 392 19.06 18.60 -12.62
CA ALA A 392 18.50 18.44 -13.96
C ALA A 392 18.13 16.98 -14.28
N VAL A 393 18.92 16.02 -13.82
CA VAL A 393 18.60 14.57 -13.96
C VAL A 393 17.26 14.23 -13.31
N LEU A 394 17.02 14.68 -12.09
CA LEU A 394 15.75 14.44 -11.39
C LEU A 394 14.58 15.24 -11.96
N ALA A 395 14.83 16.42 -12.55
CA ALA A 395 13.81 17.21 -13.22
C ALA A 395 13.22 16.51 -14.45
N GLY A 396 13.95 15.60 -15.08
CA GLY A 396 13.46 14.77 -16.18
C GLY A 396 12.27 13.87 -15.83
N PHE A 397 11.96 13.72 -14.53
CA PHE A 397 10.84 12.91 -14.04
C PHE A 397 9.59 13.73 -13.67
N ASP A 398 9.60 15.07 -13.76
CA ASP A 398 8.49 15.92 -13.30
C ASP A 398 7.17 15.67 -14.04
N ALA A 399 7.25 15.37 -15.32
CA ALA A 399 6.09 15.11 -16.16
C ALA A 399 5.94 13.62 -16.54
N ALA A 400 6.60 12.72 -15.82
CA ALA A 400 6.56 11.30 -16.10
C ALA A 400 5.23 10.69 -15.60
N PRO A 401 4.32 10.23 -16.49
CA PRO A 401 2.98 9.78 -16.10
C PRO A 401 2.98 8.46 -15.32
N ASP A 402 4.08 7.74 -15.35
CA ASP A 402 4.29 6.42 -14.74
C ASP A 402 5.08 6.50 -13.42
N VAL A 403 5.41 7.71 -12.94
CA VAL A 403 6.16 7.92 -11.70
C VAL A 403 5.34 8.73 -10.70
N ASP A 404 5.25 8.26 -9.47
CA ASP A 404 4.60 9.01 -8.39
C ASP A 404 5.34 10.35 -8.16
N PRO A 405 4.69 11.50 -8.30
CA PRO A 405 5.30 12.80 -8.02
C PRO A 405 5.90 12.92 -6.63
N THR A 406 5.34 12.19 -5.66
CA THR A 406 5.87 12.13 -4.30
C THR A 406 7.24 11.46 -4.26
N ALA A 407 7.44 10.38 -5.03
CA ALA A 407 8.73 9.70 -5.12
C ALA A 407 9.81 10.63 -5.72
N VAL A 408 9.47 11.42 -6.72
CA VAL A 408 10.37 12.44 -7.29
C VAL A 408 10.74 13.49 -6.25
N THR A 409 9.76 13.96 -5.47
CA THR A 409 9.99 14.94 -4.40
C THR A 409 10.90 14.38 -3.30
N LEU A 410 10.70 13.11 -2.89
CA LEU A 410 11.58 12.42 -1.95
C LEU A 410 13.01 12.29 -2.49
N ALA A 411 13.17 11.95 -3.76
CA ALA A 411 14.48 11.88 -4.40
C ALA A 411 15.21 13.24 -4.39
N ARG A 412 14.49 14.33 -4.67
CA ARG A 412 15.02 15.70 -4.60
C ARG A 412 15.40 16.11 -3.18
N ALA A 413 14.57 15.76 -2.20
CA ALA A 413 14.89 16.04 -0.80
C ALA A 413 16.16 15.33 -0.36
N ARG A 414 16.32 14.05 -0.73
CA ARG A 414 17.54 13.28 -0.48
C ARG A 414 18.76 13.87 -1.17
N LEU A 415 18.62 14.35 -2.41
CA LEU A 415 19.70 15.03 -3.12
C LEU A 415 20.09 16.36 -2.45
N ALA A 416 19.11 17.15 -1.99
CA ALA A 416 19.37 18.40 -1.28
C ALA A 416 20.13 18.15 0.03
N ASP A 417 19.74 17.14 0.79
CA ASP A 417 20.45 16.71 2.01
C ASP A 417 21.87 16.24 1.69
N HIS A 418 22.04 15.40 0.68
CA HIS A 418 23.35 14.93 0.23
C HIS A 418 24.29 16.10 -0.17
N ALA A 419 23.72 17.19 -0.68
CA ALA A 419 24.43 18.43 -0.98
C ALA A 419 24.65 19.33 0.27
N GLY A 420 24.21 18.91 1.45
CA GLY A 420 24.35 19.66 2.71
C GLY A 420 23.27 20.74 2.92
N ASP A 421 22.22 20.78 2.10
CA ASP A 421 21.12 21.75 2.20
C ASP A 421 19.88 21.10 2.87
N THR A 422 20.00 20.81 4.16
CA THR A 422 18.92 20.22 4.94
C THR A 422 17.66 21.10 4.97
N ALA A 423 17.81 22.43 4.94
CA ALA A 423 16.67 23.34 4.94
C ALA A 423 15.84 23.21 3.65
N ALA A 424 16.48 23.15 2.49
CA ALA A 424 15.81 22.91 1.22
C ALA A 424 15.17 21.50 1.18
N ALA A 425 15.86 20.49 1.72
CA ALA A 425 15.32 19.13 1.80
C ALA A 425 14.00 19.08 2.59
N VAL A 426 13.97 19.68 3.77
CA VAL A 426 12.76 19.74 4.62
C VAL A 426 11.65 20.57 3.97
N ALA A 427 11.99 21.70 3.33
CA ALA A 427 11.01 22.53 2.63
C ALA A 427 10.30 21.79 1.47
N LEU A 428 10.97 20.83 0.82
CA LEU A 428 10.37 19.96 -0.19
C LEU A 428 9.40 18.93 0.42
N LEU A 429 9.67 18.45 1.64
CA LEU A 429 8.89 17.40 2.29
C LEU A 429 7.64 17.91 3.01
N GLU A 430 7.67 19.14 3.56
CA GLU A 430 6.54 19.70 4.34
C GLU A 430 5.22 19.79 3.55
N PRO A 431 5.20 20.21 2.27
CA PRO A 431 3.98 20.14 1.47
C PRO A 431 3.45 18.70 1.30
N VAL A 432 4.35 17.73 1.07
CA VAL A 432 3.97 16.30 0.95
C VAL A 432 3.32 15.79 2.24
N ILE A 433 3.90 16.12 3.40
CA ILE A 433 3.36 15.73 4.71
C ILE A 433 2.02 16.40 4.98
N ARG A 434 1.85 17.67 4.60
CA ARG A 434 0.58 18.39 4.76
C ARG A 434 -0.54 17.80 3.92
N ASP A 435 -0.24 17.46 2.66
CA ASP A 435 -1.24 16.99 1.68
C ASP A 435 -1.52 15.48 1.81
N ALA A 436 -0.54 14.71 2.31
CA ALA A 436 -0.61 13.28 2.59
C ALA A 436 0.06 12.96 3.95
N PRO A 437 -0.61 13.23 5.06
CA PRO A 437 -0.02 13.17 6.40
C PRO A 437 0.47 11.76 6.82
N ASP A 438 -0.02 10.71 6.19
CA ASP A 438 0.35 9.32 6.49
C ASP A 438 1.45 8.78 5.53
N ARG A 439 2.12 9.64 4.79
CA ARG A 439 3.27 9.25 3.95
C ARG A 439 4.51 8.98 4.82
N VAL A 440 4.64 7.72 5.24
CA VAL A 440 5.69 7.23 6.15
C VAL A 440 7.09 7.66 5.70
N ALA A 441 7.41 7.51 4.41
CA ALA A 441 8.73 7.87 3.87
C ALA A 441 9.05 9.37 3.99
N ALA A 442 8.04 10.25 3.80
CA ALA A 442 8.23 11.69 3.94
C ALA A 442 8.39 12.09 5.42
N LEU A 443 7.57 11.52 6.29
CA LEU A 443 7.65 11.73 7.74
C LEU A 443 9.00 11.29 8.30
N ASN A 444 9.44 10.08 7.92
CA ASN A 444 10.72 9.54 8.39
C ASN A 444 11.90 10.38 7.90
N LEU A 445 11.93 10.71 6.61
CA LEU A 445 13.02 11.52 6.04
C LEU A 445 13.07 12.92 6.66
N ALA A 446 11.95 13.64 6.76
CA ALA A 446 11.92 14.98 7.36
C ALA A 446 12.34 14.93 8.85
N GLY A 447 11.85 13.95 9.59
CA GLY A 447 12.20 13.78 10.99
C GLY A 447 13.68 13.45 11.20
N TYR A 448 14.25 12.55 10.38
CA TYR A 448 15.67 12.23 10.41
C TYR A 448 16.55 13.45 10.11
N LEU A 449 16.26 14.18 9.02
CA LEU A 449 17.03 15.35 8.61
C LEU A 449 17.06 16.45 9.67
N LEU A 450 15.92 16.76 10.26
CA LEU A 450 15.82 17.73 11.35
C LEU A 450 16.59 17.27 12.59
N ALA A 451 16.52 15.98 12.92
CA ALA A 451 17.25 15.40 14.04
C ALA A 451 18.76 15.43 13.81
N ASP A 452 19.23 15.04 12.61
CA ASP A 452 20.65 15.03 12.28
C ASP A 452 21.27 16.43 12.31
N ALA A 453 20.55 17.42 11.75
CA ALA A 453 20.95 18.83 11.81
C ALA A 453 20.78 19.49 13.19
N ARG A 454 20.18 18.80 14.17
CA ARG A 454 19.80 19.36 15.49
C ARG A 454 18.92 20.62 15.38
N GLN A 455 18.04 20.65 14.38
CA GLN A 455 17.13 21.75 14.13
C GLN A 455 15.70 21.30 14.41
N ARG A 456 14.86 22.18 14.95
CA ARG A 456 13.42 21.94 15.13
C ARG A 456 13.12 20.54 15.72
N LEU A 457 13.86 20.13 16.77
CA LEU A 457 13.78 18.78 17.35
C LEU A 457 12.38 18.36 17.79
N GLU A 458 11.51 19.31 18.15
CA GLU A 458 10.10 19.02 18.46
C GLU A 458 9.31 18.61 17.23
N ASP A 459 9.55 19.27 16.10
CA ASP A 459 8.94 18.90 14.81
C ASP A 459 9.45 17.55 14.34
N ALA A 460 10.77 17.31 14.43
CA ALA A 460 11.38 16.01 14.16
C ALA A 460 10.70 14.89 14.96
N GLY A 461 10.50 15.11 16.25
CA GLY A 461 9.85 14.15 17.14
C GLY A 461 8.38 13.91 16.79
N ARG A 462 7.65 14.94 16.33
CA ARG A 462 6.27 14.76 15.85
C ARG A 462 6.22 13.88 14.59
N TYR A 463 7.06 14.17 13.59
CA TYR A 463 7.13 13.40 12.36
C TYR A 463 7.54 11.95 12.60
N LEU A 464 8.60 11.73 13.39
CA LEU A 464 9.11 10.37 13.67
C LEU A 464 8.15 9.57 14.57
N ARG A 465 7.44 10.20 15.50
CA ARG A 465 6.41 9.53 16.27
C ARG A 465 5.29 9.04 15.36
N HIS A 466 4.82 9.89 14.47
CA HIS A 466 3.78 9.52 13.52
C HIS A 466 4.24 8.43 12.54
N ALA A 467 5.45 8.53 11.99
CA ALA A 467 6.04 7.48 11.16
C ALA A 467 6.10 6.14 11.92
N ARG A 468 6.49 6.15 13.21
CA ARG A 468 6.55 4.96 14.05
C ARG A 468 5.16 4.39 14.40
N GLU A 469 4.15 5.22 14.54
CA GLU A 469 2.76 4.75 14.70
C GLU A 469 2.26 4.02 13.44
N LEU A 470 2.69 4.46 12.27
CA LEU A 470 2.32 3.85 10.99
C LEU A 470 3.14 2.58 10.67
N ALA A 471 4.44 2.57 11.01
CA ALA A 471 5.34 1.46 10.73
C ALA A 471 6.34 1.20 11.88
N PRO A 472 5.87 0.71 13.04
CA PRO A 472 6.68 0.59 14.27
C PRO A 472 7.75 -0.50 14.25
N GLY A 473 7.66 -1.45 13.29
CA GLY A 473 8.65 -2.52 13.09
C GLY A 473 9.74 -2.20 12.06
N ASP A 474 9.60 -1.10 11.32
CA ASP A 474 10.55 -0.71 10.27
C ASP A 474 11.91 -0.30 10.88
N PRO A 475 13.02 -1.00 10.54
CA PRO A 475 14.34 -0.69 11.10
C PRO A 475 14.82 0.73 10.78
N ALA A 476 14.50 1.29 9.61
CA ALA A 476 14.91 2.64 9.24
C ALA A 476 14.18 3.70 10.07
N ILE A 477 12.93 3.44 10.45
CA ILE A 477 12.16 4.33 11.33
C ILE A 477 12.66 4.21 12.77
N LEU A 478 12.96 3.00 13.22
CA LEU A 478 13.55 2.77 14.55
C LEU A 478 14.92 3.43 14.65
N ASP A 479 15.72 3.41 13.60
CA ASP A 479 17.00 4.11 13.51
C ASP A 479 16.82 5.63 13.63
N SER A 480 15.97 6.21 12.80
CA SER A 480 15.69 7.66 12.83
C SER A 480 15.13 8.11 14.19
N TRP A 481 14.26 7.29 14.81
CA TRP A 481 13.74 7.54 16.14
C TRP A 481 14.84 7.47 17.21
N GLY A 482 15.69 6.45 17.16
CA GLY A 482 16.83 6.31 18.08
C GLY A 482 17.85 7.41 17.91
N TRP A 483 18.12 7.84 16.68
CA TRP A 483 18.97 8.98 16.40
C TRP A 483 18.42 10.27 16.97
N TRP A 484 17.13 10.54 16.81
CA TRP A 484 16.46 11.69 17.41
C TRP A 484 16.53 11.68 18.94
N LEU A 485 16.32 10.51 19.59
CA LEU A 485 16.47 10.36 21.04
C LEU A 485 17.90 10.70 21.48
N LEU A 486 18.90 10.25 20.75
CA LEU A 486 20.30 10.59 21.04
C LEU A 486 20.54 12.10 20.92
N ARG A 487 20.00 12.73 19.89
CA ARG A 487 20.13 14.19 19.67
C ARG A 487 19.43 15.02 20.76
N ARG A 488 18.42 14.47 21.40
CA ARG A 488 17.74 15.05 22.58
C ARG A 488 18.49 14.85 23.90
N GLY A 489 19.55 14.05 23.91
CA GLY A 489 20.28 13.73 25.14
C GLY A 489 19.71 12.56 25.94
N GLU A 490 19.00 11.64 25.29
CA GLU A 490 18.39 10.45 25.88
C GLU A 490 19.14 9.16 25.44
N PRO A 491 20.43 8.97 25.76
CA PRO A 491 21.26 7.91 25.19
C PRO A 491 20.75 6.50 25.50
N ARG A 492 20.24 6.24 26.70
CA ARG A 492 19.70 4.91 27.07
C ARG A 492 18.47 4.54 26.24
N ALA A 493 17.59 5.50 25.97
CA ALA A 493 16.42 5.29 25.12
C ALA A 493 16.83 5.10 23.66
N ALA A 494 17.84 5.86 23.20
CA ALA A 494 18.43 5.73 21.88
C ALA A 494 19.02 4.33 21.66
N VAL A 495 19.81 3.83 22.62
CA VAL A 495 20.39 2.47 22.55
C VAL A 495 19.29 1.42 22.36
N ARG A 496 18.20 1.47 23.13
CA ARG A 496 17.11 0.48 22.99
C ARG A 496 16.48 0.49 21.60
N ALA A 497 16.26 1.66 21.03
CA ALA A 497 15.65 1.79 19.70
C ALA A 497 16.62 1.32 18.60
N LEU A 498 17.88 1.75 18.66
CA LEU A 498 18.91 1.45 17.69
C LEU A 498 19.38 -0.01 17.75
N ASP A 499 19.45 -0.60 18.95
CA ASP A 499 19.75 -2.03 19.10
C ASP A 499 18.68 -2.90 18.46
N ARG A 500 17.41 -2.50 18.63
CA ARG A 500 16.31 -3.18 17.96
C ARG A 500 16.38 -3.01 16.44
N ALA A 501 16.67 -1.80 15.92
CA ALA A 501 16.90 -1.57 14.50
C ALA A 501 18.02 -2.47 13.96
N ALA A 502 19.17 -2.52 14.65
CA ALA A 502 20.31 -3.33 14.26
C ALA A 502 20.08 -4.86 14.34
N ARG A 503 19.12 -5.34 15.13
CA ARG A 503 18.73 -6.76 15.14
C ARG A 503 17.96 -7.17 13.89
N PHE A 504 17.15 -6.27 13.34
CA PHE A 504 16.34 -6.52 12.14
C PHE A 504 16.95 -5.97 10.84
N ALA A 505 18.04 -5.18 10.94
CA ALA A 505 18.82 -4.72 9.81
C ALA A 505 20.34 -4.71 10.16
N PRO A 506 20.93 -5.88 10.46
CA PRO A 506 22.31 -5.98 10.94
C PRO A 506 23.37 -5.65 9.88
N LEU A 507 22.99 -5.56 8.61
CA LEU A 507 23.86 -5.22 7.47
C LEU A 507 23.75 -3.75 7.05
N GLU A 508 23.03 -2.93 7.81
CA GLU A 508 22.94 -1.49 7.56
C GLU A 508 24.01 -0.75 8.36
N PRO A 509 25.11 -0.34 7.73
CA PRO A 509 26.26 0.23 8.45
C PRO A 509 25.91 1.59 9.10
N GLU A 510 24.95 2.34 8.59
CA GLU A 510 24.51 3.60 9.19
C GLU A 510 23.82 3.38 10.54
N ILE A 511 22.93 2.39 10.64
CA ILE A 511 22.29 1.98 11.89
C ILE A 511 23.35 1.59 12.94
N LEU A 512 24.37 0.85 12.53
CA LEU A 512 25.46 0.46 13.43
C LEU A 512 26.28 1.67 13.91
N VAL A 513 26.49 2.67 13.06
CA VAL A 513 27.18 3.91 13.45
C VAL A 513 26.35 4.73 14.45
N HIS A 514 25.05 4.84 14.23
CA HIS A 514 24.14 5.52 15.17
C HIS A 514 24.09 4.77 16.50
N LEU A 515 24.01 3.44 16.49
CA LEU A 515 24.03 2.60 17.70
C LEU A 515 25.35 2.77 18.45
N ALA A 516 26.47 2.80 17.76
CA ALA A 516 27.79 3.02 18.38
C ALA A 516 27.87 4.41 19.03
N ALA A 517 27.36 5.44 18.36
CA ALA A 517 27.30 6.78 18.95
C ALA A 517 26.40 6.83 20.20
N ALA A 518 25.29 6.09 20.21
CA ALA A 518 24.43 5.97 21.37
C ALA A 518 25.10 5.22 22.53
N TRP A 519 25.81 4.11 22.25
CA TRP A 519 26.61 3.39 23.26
C TRP A 519 27.72 4.26 23.84
N ALA A 520 28.39 5.06 23.01
CA ALA A 520 29.41 5.99 23.48
C ALA A 520 28.82 7.01 24.45
N ALA A 521 27.68 7.59 24.13
CA ALA A 521 26.98 8.56 24.96
C ALA A 521 26.39 7.96 26.25
N ASP A 522 26.03 6.66 26.24
CA ASP A 522 25.53 5.93 27.42
C ASP A 522 26.68 5.41 28.32
N GLY A 523 27.95 5.72 27.98
CA GLY A 523 29.11 5.36 28.80
C GLY A 523 29.62 3.93 28.57
N ALA A 524 29.34 3.32 27.40
CA ALA A 524 29.79 1.98 27.02
C ALA A 524 30.78 2.01 25.84
N PRO A 525 31.97 2.61 25.99
CA PRO A 525 32.91 2.85 24.86
C PRO A 525 33.45 1.58 24.22
N ARG A 526 33.58 0.48 24.99
CA ARG A 526 34.03 -0.82 24.42
C ARG A 526 33.00 -1.40 23.46
N THR A 527 31.71 -1.35 23.83
CA THR A 527 30.59 -1.80 22.99
C THR A 527 30.47 -0.90 21.75
N ALA A 528 30.63 0.41 21.92
CA ALA A 528 30.67 1.37 20.81
C ALA A 528 31.78 1.01 19.81
N ALA A 529 33.02 0.76 20.29
CA ALA A 529 34.14 0.39 19.42
C ALA A 529 33.89 -0.90 18.64
N ALA A 530 33.39 -1.95 19.31
CA ALA A 530 33.06 -3.22 18.65
C ALA A 530 31.93 -3.04 17.59
N THR A 531 30.94 -2.18 17.88
CA THR A 531 29.86 -1.87 16.92
C THR A 531 30.40 -1.12 15.70
N LEU A 532 31.35 -0.17 15.89
CA LEU A 532 32.04 0.51 14.78
C LEU A 532 32.89 -0.45 13.93
N ASP A 533 33.51 -1.45 14.55
CA ASP A 533 34.26 -2.47 13.80
C ASP A 533 33.33 -3.29 12.89
N ARG A 534 32.15 -3.65 13.38
CA ARG A 534 31.11 -4.28 12.55
C ARG A 534 30.66 -3.39 11.40
N ALA A 535 30.37 -2.10 11.67
CA ALA A 535 30.01 -1.15 10.62
C ALA A 535 31.10 -1.01 9.55
N ALA A 536 32.36 -0.96 9.96
CA ALA A 536 33.49 -0.85 9.06
C ALA A 536 33.68 -2.10 8.19
N ALA A 537 33.40 -3.29 8.74
CA ALA A 537 33.49 -4.56 8.02
C ALA A 537 32.51 -4.69 6.85
N LEU A 538 31.39 -3.94 6.88
CA LEU A 538 30.42 -3.87 5.79
C LEU A 538 30.86 -2.97 4.62
N GLY A 539 32.09 -2.52 4.57
CA GLY A 539 32.66 -1.78 3.45
C GLY A 539 31.94 -0.46 3.13
N PRO A 540 31.61 0.38 4.10
CA PRO A 540 30.81 1.59 3.87
C PRO A 540 31.49 2.57 2.91
N GLY A 541 30.71 3.45 2.29
CA GLY A 541 31.24 4.51 1.43
C GLY A 541 32.03 5.58 2.18
N PRO A 542 32.70 6.51 1.45
CA PRO A 542 33.62 7.49 2.04
C PRO A 542 33.01 8.35 3.16
N ALA A 543 31.80 8.87 2.96
CA ALA A 543 31.13 9.71 3.94
C ALA A 543 30.89 8.97 5.28
N LEU A 544 30.44 7.72 5.22
CA LEU A 544 30.18 6.94 6.41
C LEU A 544 31.48 6.48 7.10
N LYS A 545 32.55 6.19 6.32
CA LYS A 545 33.90 5.98 6.88
C LYS A 545 34.35 7.17 7.69
N HIS A 546 34.10 8.38 7.22
CA HIS A 546 34.43 9.60 7.95
C HIS A 546 33.63 9.71 9.26
N ARG A 547 32.32 9.41 9.23
CA ARG A 547 31.47 9.36 10.44
C ARG A 547 31.96 8.29 11.45
N ILE A 548 32.35 7.09 10.98
CA ILE A 548 32.95 6.04 11.81
C ILE A 548 34.22 6.55 12.49
N ALA A 549 35.10 7.22 11.76
CA ALA A 549 36.35 7.78 12.31
C ALA A 549 36.04 8.88 13.36
N ALA A 550 35.08 9.74 13.09
CA ALA A 550 34.68 10.80 14.02
C ALA A 550 34.11 10.25 15.34
N VAL A 551 33.20 9.27 15.27
CA VAL A 551 32.67 8.60 16.48
C VAL A 551 33.78 7.87 17.22
N ARG A 552 34.70 7.17 16.52
CA ARG A 552 35.83 6.48 17.13
C ARG A 552 36.78 7.45 17.85
N ALA A 553 37.03 8.61 17.29
CA ALA A 553 37.88 9.64 17.90
C ALA A 553 37.26 10.27 19.16
N SER A 554 35.92 10.22 19.30
CA SER A 554 35.24 10.69 20.52
C SER A 554 35.24 9.69 21.68
N LEU A 555 35.69 8.44 21.44
CA LEU A 555 35.80 7.43 22.50
C LEU A 555 37.02 7.71 23.38
N PRO A 556 36.93 7.49 24.71
CA PRO A 556 38.09 7.61 25.59
C PRO A 556 39.22 6.67 25.14
N ALA A 557 40.44 7.15 25.23
CA ALA A 557 41.64 6.33 24.97
C ALA A 557 41.63 5.07 25.87
N ARG A 558 42.01 3.93 25.28
CA ARG A 558 42.05 2.67 26.01
C ARG A 558 43.08 2.70 27.14
#